data_3006cfff17958c34c5a099c4103eecea
#
_entry.id   3006cfff17958c34c5a099c4103eecea
#
_cell.length_a   1.000
_cell.length_b   1.000
_cell.length_c   1.000
_cell.angle_alpha   90.00
_cell.angle_beta   90.00
_cell.angle_gamma   90.00
#
_symmetry.space_group_name_H-M   'P 1'
#
loop_
_entity.id
_entity.type
_entity.pdbx_description
1 polymer ?
#
loop_
_entity_poly.entity_id
_entity_poly.type
_entity_poly.pdbx_seq_one_letter_code
_entity_poly.pdbx_strand_id
1 'polypeptide(L)'
;MPFIPLSPIDHVFTGRGAYPIEFVFAYEGAIDAGRLEASLRKTIDSFPPAGSRFVRLDDSSLAFEPYDGGCVFSTAASPTEWAATPRKDAFLDPVSGREGEPLGRALLTRTPSGCVLGFSLSHAVADGYSYFHFLTSWARIFRGEPILPPTHDRAALAAGLGGAESGDAADAAGLFRAGPRPDVDRAHLRVHRHVLTRAELVSRHAEAQEGNPLRLSHNDTAAAWLWKTRLAEWSGDDPSLETYLSCPVDFRRLLPAAGPAYFGNAVALAKASI
;
A
#
# COMPACT_ATOMS: atom_id res chain seq x y z
N MET A 1 6.95 17.27 18.54
CA MET A 1 8.00 16.69 17.67
C MET A 1 8.12 17.55 16.43
N PRO A 2 9.27 17.59 15.73
CA PRO A 2 9.37 18.34 14.48
C PRO A 2 8.48 17.73 13.39
N PHE A 3 8.06 18.54 12.43
CA PHE A 3 7.36 18.07 11.24
C PHE A 3 8.27 17.15 10.41
N ILE A 4 7.68 16.13 9.80
CA ILE A 4 8.39 15.20 8.92
C ILE A 4 7.99 15.57 7.49
N PRO A 5 8.91 16.02 6.63
CA PRO A 5 8.59 16.36 5.24
C PRO A 5 8.16 15.13 4.46
N LEU A 6 7.27 15.32 3.47
CA LEU A 6 6.95 14.29 2.49
C LEU A 6 8.08 14.18 1.45
N SER A 7 8.35 12.97 0.99
CA SER A 7 9.15 12.77 -0.22
C SER A 7 8.32 13.11 -1.47
N PRO A 8 8.93 13.36 -2.64
CA PRO A 8 8.20 13.54 -3.89
C PRO A 8 7.24 12.39 -4.20
N ILE A 9 7.61 11.15 -3.85
CA ILE A 9 6.77 9.97 -4.06
C ILE A 9 5.57 9.97 -3.12
N ASP A 10 5.73 10.40 -1.87
CA ASP A 10 4.63 10.45 -0.90
C ASP A 10 3.50 11.39 -1.39
N HIS A 11 3.85 12.49 -2.08
CA HIS A 11 2.89 13.44 -2.63
C HIS A 11 1.92 12.83 -3.66
N VAL A 12 2.33 11.77 -4.36
CA VAL A 12 1.49 11.04 -5.31
C VAL A 12 0.22 10.49 -4.66
N PHE A 13 0.34 10.13 -3.38
CA PHE A 13 -0.72 9.51 -2.60
C PHE A 13 -1.46 10.51 -1.70
N THR A 14 -1.39 11.80 -2.01
CA THR A 14 -2.11 12.87 -1.30
C THR A 14 -3.26 13.44 -2.14
N GLY A 15 -4.14 14.23 -1.53
CA GLY A 15 -5.24 14.92 -2.20
C GLY A 15 -6.18 13.93 -2.91
N ARG A 16 -6.49 14.18 -4.18
CA ARG A 16 -7.37 13.30 -4.98
C ARG A 16 -6.78 11.92 -5.27
N GLY A 17 -5.46 11.76 -5.15
CA GLY A 17 -4.75 10.49 -5.25
C GLY A 17 -4.72 9.71 -3.94
N ALA A 18 -5.24 10.27 -2.85
CA ALA A 18 -5.21 9.63 -1.55
C ALA A 18 -6.06 8.36 -1.54
N TYR A 19 -5.47 7.27 -1.12
CA TYR A 19 -6.13 6.03 -0.76
C TYR A 19 -5.32 5.30 0.30
N PRO A 20 -5.96 4.54 1.19
CA PRO A 20 -5.25 3.75 2.19
C PRO A 20 -4.76 2.42 1.61
N ILE A 21 -3.72 1.88 2.25
CA ILE A 21 -3.43 0.45 2.20
C ILE A 21 -4.19 -0.21 3.34
N GLU A 22 -4.96 -1.23 3.03
CA GLU A 22 -5.88 -1.87 3.96
C GLU A 22 -5.77 -3.38 3.91
N PHE A 23 -5.56 -3.97 5.08
CA PHE A 23 -5.60 -5.42 5.25
C PHE A 23 -6.40 -5.81 6.47
N VAL A 24 -6.95 -6.99 6.42
CA VAL A 24 -7.65 -7.63 7.54
C VAL A 24 -7.03 -9.00 7.82
N PHE A 25 -6.88 -9.31 9.10
CA PHE A 25 -6.26 -10.54 9.59
C PHE A 25 -7.23 -11.21 10.54
N ALA A 26 -7.66 -12.42 10.22
CA ALA A 26 -8.51 -13.20 11.09
C ALA A 26 -7.67 -14.14 11.96
N TYR A 27 -8.01 -14.19 13.23
CA TYR A 27 -7.34 -15.01 14.24
C TYR A 27 -8.34 -15.93 14.93
N GLU A 28 -7.91 -17.14 15.20
CA GLU A 28 -8.60 -18.04 16.11
C GLU A 28 -8.35 -17.59 17.55
N GLY A 29 -9.41 -17.54 18.37
CA GLY A 29 -9.32 -17.08 19.74
C GLY A 29 -9.27 -15.56 19.90
N ALA A 30 -9.19 -15.12 21.14
CA ALA A 30 -9.25 -13.71 21.51
C ALA A 30 -7.84 -13.10 21.61
N ILE A 31 -7.71 -11.87 21.17
CA ILE A 31 -6.54 -11.03 21.41
C ILE A 31 -6.91 -10.00 22.49
N ASP A 32 -6.04 -9.81 23.48
CA ASP A 32 -6.20 -8.77 24.49
C ASP A 32 -6.08 -7.39 23.84
N ALA A 33 -7.18 -6.65 23.79
CA ALA A 33 -7.27 -5.36 23.15
C ALA A 33 -6.37 -4.30 23.81
N GLY A 34 -6.31 -4.29 25.15
CA GLY A 34 -5.48 -3.33 25.88
C GLY A 34 -3.99 -3.54 25.65
N ARG A 35 -3.55 -4.81 25.64
CA ARG A 35 -2.17 -5.16 25.32
C ARG A 35 -1.85 -4.85 23.86
N LEU A 36 -2.80 -5.10 22.93
CA LEU A 36 -2.61 -4.80 21.52
C LEU A 36 -2.49 -3.30 21.27
N GLU A 37 -3.34 -2.48 21.89
CA GLU A 37 -3.26 -1.02 21.84
C GLU A 37 -1.96 -0.49 22.43
N ALA A 38 -1.57 -0.98 23.61
CA ALA A 38 -0.32 -0.57 24.25
C ALA A 38 0.91 -0.90 23.38
N SER A 39 0.88 -2.04 22.68
CA SER A 39 1.95 -2.41 21.74
C SER A 39 1.92 -1.53 20.47
N LEU A 40 0.73 -1.12 19.99
CA LEU A 40 0.60 -0.17 18.89
C LEU A 40 1.27 1.16 19.23
N ARG A 41 0.98 1.71 20.40
CA ARG A 41 1.59 2.97 20.87
C ARG A 41 3.13 2.88 20.88
N LYS A 42 3.69 1.78 21.42
CA LYS A 42 5.14 1.55 21.38
C LYS A 42 5.68 1.41 19.96
N THR A 43 4.89 0.85 19.06
CA THR A 43 5.30 0.75 17.65
C THR A 43 5.37 2.13 17.02
N ILE A 44 4.40 3.00 17.29
CA ILE A 44 4.36 4.39 16.79
C ILE A 44 5.60 5.18 17.25
N ASP A 45 6.12 4.95 18.46
CA ASP A 45 7.36 5.58 18.91
C ASP A 45 8.54 5.32 17.96
N SER A 46 8.56 4.15 17.33
CA SER A 46 9.56 3.78 16.32
C SER A 46 9.16 4.18 14.89
N PHE A 47 7.87 4.36 14.63
CA PHE A 47 7.31 4.66 13.31
C PHE A 47 6.45 5.95 13.35
N PRO A 48 7.01 7.11 13.70
CA PRO A 48 6.23 8.34 13.90
C PRO A 48 5.32 8.73 12.72
N PRO A 49 5.69 8.53 11.44
CA PRO A 49 4.79 8.86 10.34
C PRO A 49 3.47 8.10 10.35
N ALA A 50 3.44 6.86 10.88
CA ALA A 50 2.21 6.08 10.98
C ALA A 50 1.24 6.60 12.06
N GLY A 51 1.76 7.35 13.04
CA GLY A 51 0.99 8.03 14.09
C GLY A 51 0.83 9.53 13.84
N SER A 52 0.92 9.96 12.60
CA SER A 52 0.85 11.37 12.22
C SER A 52 -0.50 11.72 11.58
N ARG A 53 -0.69 13.02 11.37
CA ARG A 53 -1.71 13.61 10.51
C ARG A 53 -1.05 14.50 9.47
N PHE A 54 -1.76 14.83 8.38
CA PHE A 54 -1.30 15.86 7.45
C PHE A 54 -1.53 17.25 8.05
N VAL A 55 -0.52 18.09 7.88
CA VAL A 55 -0.62 19.51 8.14
C VAL A 55 -0.07 20.30 6.95
N ARG A 56 -0.61 21.47 6.73
CA ARG A 56 -0.12 22.40 5.72
C ARG A 56 0.79 23.41 6.39
N LEU A 57 1.99 23.56 5.84
CA LEU A 57 2.96 24.53 6.29
C LEU A 57 2.70 25.91 5.66
N ASP A 58 3.38 26.95 6.14
CA ASP A 58 3.21 28.34 5.66
C ASP A 58 3.51 28.53 4.17
N ASP A 59 4.40 27.71 3.60
CA ASP A 59 4.69 27.66 2.17
C ASP A 59 3.68 26.83 1.36
N SER A 60 2.58 26.42 1.99
CA SER A 60 1.55 25.53 1.44
C SER A 60 2.00 24.10 1.15
N SER A 61 3.21 23.69 1.50
CA SER A 61 3.65 22.30 1.44
C SER A 61 2.94 21.45 2.51
N LEU A 62 2.84 20.13 2.25
CA LEU A 62 2.31 19.16 3.21
C LEU A 62 3.44 18.54 4.01
N ALA A 63 3.18 18.33 5.31
CA ALA A 63 4.07 17.59 6.18
C ALA A 63 3.28 16.59 7.05
N PHE A 64 3.97 15.58 7.55
CA PHE A 64 3.46 14.74 8.61
C PHE A 64 3.73 15.39 9.96
N GLU A 65 2.70 15.57 10.75
CA GLU A 65 2.79 16.03 12.13
C GLU A 65 2.47 14.88 13.07
N PRO A 66 3.47 14.31 13.78
CA PRO A 66 3.20 13.42 14.90
C PRO A 66 2.41 14.15 15.97
N TYR A 67 1.35 13.54 16.49
CA TYR A 67 0.47 14.16 17.49
C TYR A 67 0.04 13.12 18.55
N ASP A 68 -0.48 13.59 19.68
CA ASP A 68 -0.81 12.73 20.82
C ASP A 68 -1.91 11.69 20.51
N GLY A 69 -2.78 11.97 19.53
CA GLY A 69 -3.80 11.02 19.06
C GLY A 69 -3.21 9.81 18.35
N GLY A 70 -2.02 9.95 17.77
CA GLY A 70 -1.28 8.88 17.09
C GLY A 70 -2.13 8.12 16.06
N CYS A 71 -1.90 6.81 15.98
CA CYS A 71 -2.78 5.89 15.27
C CYS A 71 -4.01 5.57 16.13
N VAL A 72 -5.20 5.73 15.56
CA VAL A 72 -6.45 5.44 16.28
C VAL A 72 -6.62 3.93 16.43
N PHE A 73 -6.90 3.48 17.64
CA PHE A 73 -7.26 2.09 17.93
C PHE A 73 -8.71 2.02 18.41
N SER A 74 -9.49 1.18 17.75
CA SER A 74 -10.93 0.98 18.06
C SER A 74 -11.23 -0.50 18.26
N THR A 75 -12.29 -0.79 19.01
CA THR A 75 -12.80 -2.15 19.19
C THR A 75 -14.26 -2.25 18.79
N ALA A 76 -14.64 -3.39 18.24
CA ALA A 76 -16.02 -3.70 17.87
C ALA A 76 -16.34 -5.16 18.20
N ALA A 77 -17.62 -5.52 18.03
CA ALA A 77 -18.06 -6.90 18.07
C ALA A 77 -18.96 -7.18 16.85
N SER A 78 -18.79 -8.34 16.26
CA SER A 78 -19.63 -8.86 15.19
C SER A 78 -20.34 -10.13 15.67
N PRO A 79 -21.64 -10.26 15.44
CA PRO A 79 -22.35 -11.51 15.70
C PRO A 79 -22.04 -12.59 14.65
N THR A 80 -21.36 -12.21 13.56
CA THR A 80 -21.08 -13.07 12.40
C THR A 80 -19.59 -13.40 12.34
N GLU A 81 -19.31 -14.66 12.04
CA GLU A 81 -17.93 -15.12 11.80
C GLU A 81 -17.31 -14.45 10.58
N TRP A 82 -15.98 -14.29 10.60
CA TRP A 82 -15.20 -13.78 9.47
C TRP A 82 -15.53 -14.50 8.15
N ALA A 83 -15.56 -15.85 8.18
CA ALA A 83 -15.81 -16.66 6.99
C ALA A 83 -17.19 -16.40 6.38
N ALA A 84 -18.21 -16.17 7.22
CA ALA A 84 -19.58 -15.92 6.81
C ALA A 84 -19.88 -14.46 6.45
N THR A 85 -18.94 -13.53 6.72
CA THR A 85 -19.13 -12.11 6.41
C THR A 85 -18.86 -11.83 4.93
N PRO A 86 -19.85 -11.40 4.15
CA PRO A 86 -19.69 -11.17 2.71
C PRO A 86 -18.81 -9.94 2.41
N ARG A 87 -18.89 -8.91 3.25
CA ARG A 87 -18.15 -7.67 3.11
C ARG A 87 -17.00 -7.60 4.10
N LYS A 88 -15.77 -7.76 3.62
CA LYS A 88 -14.57 -7.73 4.45
C LYS A 88 -14.21 -6.33 4.95
N ASP A 89 -14.64 -5.31 4.23
CA ASP A 89 -14.52 -3.91 4.63
C ASP A 89 -15.28 -3.55 5.92
N ALA A 90 -16.25 -4.38 6.34
CA ALA A 90 -16.90 -4.23 7.65
C ALA A 90 -15.96 -4.38 8.85
N PHE A 91 -14.76 -4.93 8.64
CA PHE A 91 -13.71 -5.08 9.65
C PHE A 91 -12.60 -4.02 9.55
N LEU A 92 -12.85 -2.95 8.81
CA LEU A 92 -11.93 -1.84 8.64
C LEU A 92 -12.52 -0.55 9.21
N ASP A 93 -11.64 0.32 9.70
CA ASP A 93 -11.89 1.72 9.97
C ASP A 93 -10.99 2.54 9.03
N PRO A 94 -11.49 2.94 7.83
CA PRO A 94 -10.65 3.53 6.80
C PRO A 94 -10.12 4.92 7.19
N VAL A 95 -8.85 5.19 6.84
CA VAL A 95 -8.32 6.56 6.90
C VAL A 95 -8.84 7.38 5.71
N SER A 96 -9.16 8.65 5.96
CA SER A 96 -9.69 9.55 4.94
C SER A 96 -8.61 10.19 4.06
N GLY A 97 -7.37 10.28 4.56
CA GLY A 97 -6.28 11.03 3.92
C GLY A 97 -6.48 12.55 3.90
N ARG A 98 -7.39 13.09 4.72
CA ARG A 98 -7.64 14.53 4.83
C ARG A 98 -6.66 15.19 5.81
N GLU A 99 -6.41 16.49 5.61
CA GLU A 99 -5.64 17.29 6.55
C GLU A 99 -6.27 17.26 7.94
N GLY A 100 -5.46 17.18 8.98
CA GLY A 100 -5.88 17.15 10.37
C GLY A 100 -6.38 15.80 10.88
N GLU A 101 -6.65 14.83 10.00
CA GLU A 101 -7.13 13.51 10.40
C GLU A 101 -6.00 12.49 10.56
N PRO A 102 -6.17 11.46 11.41
CA PRO A 102 -5.20 10.40 11.60
C PRO A 102 -4.88 9.68 10.29
N LEU A 103 -3.61 9.35 10.07
CA LEU A 103 -3.13 8.62 8.90
C LEU A 103 -3.03 7.11 9.13
N GLY A 104 -3.27 6.64 10.36
CA GLY A 104 -3.33 5.22 10.70
C GLY A 104 -4.54 4.92 11.58
N ARG A 105 -5.25 3.82 11.30
CA ARG A 105 -6.41 3.34 12.09
C ARG A 105 -6.38 1.82 12.20
N ALA A 106 -6.59 1.33 13.39
CA ALA A 106 -6.70 -0.10 13.70
C ALA A 106 -8.06 -0.40 14.30
N LEU A 107 -8.73 -1.43 13.82
CA LEU A 107 -9.99 -1.93 14.35
C LEU A 107 -9.85 -3.41 14.73
N LEU A 108 -9.99 -3.71 16.03
CA LEU A 108 -10.08 -5.08 16.50
C LEU A 108 -11.55 -5.46 16.71
N THR A 109 -12.06 -6.33 15.86
CA THR A 109 -13.45 -6.82 15.95
C THR A 109 -13.47 -8.22 16.54
N ARG A 110 -14.18 -8.41 17.66
CA ARG A 110 -14.46 -9.73 18.22
C ARG A 110 -15.55 -10.41 17.41
N THR A 111 -15.32 -11.68 17.05
CA THR A 111 -16.31 -12.58 16.44
C THR A 111 -16.66 -13.72 17.40
N PRO A 112 -17.66 -14.57 17.12
CA PRO A 112 -18.04 -15.66 18.03
C PRO A 112 -16.90 -16.64 18.36
N SER A 113 -16.00 -16.97 17.41
CA SER A 113 -14.91 -17.93 17.62
C SER A 113 -13.52 -17.31 17.70
N GLY A 114 -13.40 -16.00 17.45
CA GLY A 114 -12.09 -15.37 17.38
C GLY A 114 -12.13 -13.86 17.30
N CYS A 115 -11.20 -13.29 16.56
CA CYS A 115 -11.19 -11.87 16.30
C CYS A 115 -10.61 -11.55 14.90
N VAL A 116 -10.93 -10.36 14.41
CA VAL A 116 -10.42 -9.81 13.15
C VAL A 116 -9.76 -8.49 13.43
N LEU A 117 -8.49 -8.35 13.06
CA LEU A 117 -7.76 -7.08 13.10
C LEU A 117 -7.76 -6.48 11.71
N GLY A 118 -8.42 -5.33 11.55
CA GLY A 118 -8.30 -4.48 10.39
C GLY A 118 -7.29 -3.37 10.63
N PHE A 119 -6.46 -3.06 9.65
CA PHE A 119 -5.54 -1.94 9.72
C PHE A 119 -5.56 -1.16 8.41
N SER A 120 -5.82 0.15 8.54
CA SER A 120 -5.84 1.12 7.46
C SER A 120 -4.72 2.14 7.69
N LEU A 121 -3.86 2.33 6.70
CA LEU A 121 -2.75 3.29 6.73
C LEU A 121 -2.74 4.09 5.43
N SER A 122 -2.64 5.41 5.52
CA SER A 122 -2.51 6.26 4.33
C SER A 122 -1.32 5.82 3.47
N HIS A 123 -1.55 5.65 2.17
CA HIS A 123 -0.48 5.25 1.25
C HIS A 123 0.63 6.32 1.13
N ALA A 124 0.34 7.59 1.46
CA ALA A 124 1.38 8.61 1.54
C ALA A 124 2.40 8.35 2.65
N VAL A 125 2.03 7.61 3.69
CA VAL A 125 2.93 7.25 4.80
C VAL A 125 3.89 6.14 4.42
N ALA A 126 3.39 5.13 3.68
CA ALA A 126 4.11 3.88 3.45
C ALA A 126 3.63 3.19 2.17
N ASP A 127 4.52 2.51 1.47
CA ASP A 127 4.18 1.53 0.45
C ASP A 127 3.88 0.15 1.06
N GLY A 128 3.60 -0.84 0.20
CA GLY A 128 3.29 -2.19 0.66
C GLY A 128 4.40 -2.83 1.49
N TYR A 129 5.68 -2.63 1.13
CA TYR A 129 6.80 -3.15 1.91
C TYR A 129 6.85 -2.52 3.31
N SER A 130 6.79 -1.20 3.38
CA SER A 130 6.80 -0.46 4.65
C SER A 130 5.57 -0.76 5.50
N TYR A 131 4.41 -0.92 4.88
CA TYR A 131 3.19 -1.32 5.58
C TYR A 131 3.39 -2.66 6.32
N PHE A 132 3.95 -3.67 5.66
CA PHE A 132 4.24 -4.96 6.30
C PHE A 132 5.42 -4.91 7.26
N HIS A 133 6.40 -4.02 7.05
CA HIS A 133 7.45 -3.76 8.03
C HIS A 133 6.85 -3.22 9.33
N PHE A 134 5.93 -2.26 9.25
CA PHE A 134 5.20 -1.74 10.40
C PHE A 134 4.40 -2.85 11.11
N LEU A 135 3.56 -3.59 10.40
CA LEU A 135 2.73 -4.65 11.00
C LEU A 135 3.55 -5.77 11.64
N THR A 136 4.63 -6.18 10.96
CA THR A 136 5.54 -7.18 11.51
C THR A 136 6.22 -6.68 12.78
N SER A 137 6.65 -5.42 12.79
CA SER A 137 7.23 -4.78 13.97
C SER A 137 6.23 -4.68 15.11
N TRP A 138 4.98 -4.30 14.83
CA TRP A 138 3.91 -4.28 15.81
C TRP A 138 3.66 -5.66 16.41
N ALA A 139 3.55 -6.68 15.58
CA ALA A 139 3.39 -8.07 16.06
C ALA A 139 4.57 -8.54 16.91
N ARG A 140 5.81 -8.15 16.57
CA ARG A 140 7.00 -8.47 17.36
C ARG A 140 6.99 -7.75 18.72
N ILE A 141 6.68 -6.45 18.73
CA ILE A 141 6.56 -5.66 19.97
C ILE A 141 5.45 -6.24 20.87
N PHE A 142 4.33 -6.64 20.28
CA PHE A 142 3.26 -7.32 21.03
C PHE A 142 3.76 -8.62 21.72
N ARG A 143 4.66 -9.36 21.08
CA ARG A 143 5.27 -10.57 21.66
C ARG A 143 6.48 -10.28 22.57
N GLY A 144 6.94 -9.03 22.67
CA GLY A 144 8.14 -8.65 23.42
C GLY A 144 9.45 -8.98 22.70
N GLU A 145 9.40 -9.11 21.38
CA GLU A 145 10.56 -9.42 20.53
C GLU A 145 11.22 -8.14 19.99
N PRO A 146 12.54 -8.17 19.70
CA PRO A 146 13.22 -7.04 19.07
C PRO A 146 12.74 -6.83 17.64
N ILE A 147 12.78 -5.57 17.17
CA ILE A 147 12.45 -5.19 15.80
C ILE A 147 13.68 -4.73 15.02
N LEU A 148 13.60 -4.71 13.70
CA LEU A 148 14.52 -3.95 12.85
C LEU A 148 14.14 -2.46 12.99
N PRO A 149 15.01 -1.61 13.56
CA PRO A 149 14.71 -0.20 13.69
C PRO A 149 14.48 0.44 12.31
N PRO A 150 13.35 1.14 12.10
CA PRO A 150 13.12 1.80 10.83
C PRO A 150 13.97 3.07 10.67
N THR A 151 14.26 3.42 9.43
CA THR A 151 14.80 4.72 9.04
C THR A 151 13.74 5.53 8.32
N HIS A 152 13.76 6.86 8.50
CA HIS A 152 12.72 7.77 7.99
C HIS A 152 13.32 8.87 7.10
N ASP A 153 14.58 8.74 6.69
CA ASP A 153 15.29 9.74 5.90
C ASP A 153 14.75 9.78 4.47
N ARG A 154 13.72 10.59 4.25
CA ARG A 154 13.13 10.81 2.94
C ARG A 154 14.04 11.61 2.00
N ALA A 155 14.98 12.38 2.54
CA ALA A 155 15.97 13.12 1.74
C ALA A 155 16.99 12.15 1.10
N ALA A 156 17.28 11.02 1.76
CA ALA A 156 18.15 9.98 1.21
C ALA A 156 17.63 9.39 -0.11
N LEU A 157 16.31 9.35 -0.29
CA LEU A 157 15.72 8.94 -1.57
C LEU A 157 16.03 9.93 -2.70
N ALA A 158 15.88 11.23 -2.43
CA ALA A 158 16.14 12.26 -3.44
C ALA A 158 17.63 12.29 -3.84
N ALA A 159 18.53 12.11 -2.87
CA ALA A 159 19.97 12.06 -3.13
C ALA A 159 20.39 10.81 -3.93
N GLY A 160 19.73 9.67 -3.68
CA GLY A 160 20.03 8.39 -4.35
C GLY A 160 19.53 8.32 -5.79
N LEU A 161 18.51 9.09 -6.13
CA LEU A 161 17.95 9.12 -7.49
C LEU A 161 18.78 9.95 -8.47
N GLY A 162 19.90 10.56 -8.02
CA GLY A 162 20.83 11.36 -8.82
C GLY A 162 20.08 12.28 -9.74
N GLY A 163 20.30 13.58 -9.74
CA GLY A 163 19.46 14.52 -10.50
C GLY A 163 19.15 14.01 -11.91
N ALA A 164 18.03 13.32 -12.06
CA ALA A 164 17.50 12.95 -13.35
C ALA A 164 17.31 14.23 -14.14
N GLU A 165 17.93 14.31 -15.30
CA GLU A 165 17.78 15.47 -16.16
C GLU A 165 16.31 15.68 -16.49
N SER A 166 15.90 16.94 -16.58
CA SER A 166 14.50 17.42 -16.60
C SER A 166 13.57 16.83 -17.69
N GLY A 167 14.08 16.00 -18.61
CA GLY A 167 13.26 15.31 -19.61
C GLY A 167 12.36 14.21 -19.01
N ASP A 168 12.89 13.44 -18.08
CA ASP A 168 12.16 12.33 -17.46
C ASP A 168 11.16 12.80 -16.39
N ALA A 169 11.34 14.00 -15.82
CA ALA A 169 10.39 14.57 -14.86
C ALA A 169 9.05 14.94 -15.49
N ALA A 170 9.03 15.33 -16.77
CA ALA A 170 7.80 15.63 -17.50
C ALA A 170 7.01 14.35 -17.82
N ASP A 171 7.68 13.24 -18.09
CA ASP A 171 7.07 11.94 -18.31
C ASP A 171 6.56 11.33 -16.99
N ALA A 172 7.33 11.48 -15.90
CA ALA A 172 6.88 11.10 -14.57
C ALA A 172 5.66 11.92 -14.13
N ALA A 173 5.61 13.23 -14.39
CA ALA A 173 4.46 14.08 -14.17
C ALA A 173 3.25 13.64 -15.04
N GLY A 174 3.49 13.04 -16.20
CA GLY A 174 2.46 12.44 -17.04
C GLY A 174 1.83 11.18 -16.43
N LEU A 175 2.62 10.37 -15.71
CA LEU A 175 2.13 9.21 -14.95
C LEU A 175 1.23 9.63 -13.78
N PHE A 176 1.47 10.81 -13.23
CA PHE A 176 0.78 11.38 -12.07
C PHE A 176 -0.13 12.56 -12.46
N ARG A 177 -0.50 12.70 -13.73
CA ARG A 177 -1.50 13.69 -14.11
C ARG A 177 -2.71 13.50 -13.21
N ALA A 178 -2.83 14.43 -12.26
CA ALA A 178 -4.01 14.66 -11.47
C ALA A 178 -5.13 15.22 -12.38
N GLY A 179 -5.48 14.46 -13.40
CA GLY A 179 -6.78 14.61 -14.02
C GLY A 179 -7.84 14.31 -12.96
N PRO A 180 -9.06 14.84 -13.08
CA PRO A 180 -10.14 14.35 -12.26
C PRO A 180 -10.18 12.84 -12.47
N ARG A 181 -9.91 12.06 -11.42
CA ARG A 181 -10.30 10.65 -11.46
C ARG A 181 -11.78 10.67 -11.81
N PRO A 182 -12.21 9.95 -12.84
CA PRO A 182 -13.64 9.79 -13.05
C PRO A 182 -14.20 9.36 -11.70
N ASP A 183 -15.27 10.00 -11.28
CA ASP A 183 -15.99 9.60 -10.08
C ASP A 183 -16.51 8.19 -10.33
N VAL A 184 -15.67 7.21 -10.00
CA VAL A 184 -16.01 5.81 -10.22
C VAL A 184 -16.98 5.47 -9.13
N ASP A 185 -18.25 5.43 -9.47
CA ASP A 185 -19.28 4.93 -8.59
C ASP A 185 -18.91 3.50 -8.18
N ARG A 186 -18.47 3.36 -6.94
CA ARG A 186 -18.05 2.06 -6.37
C ARG A 186 -19.17 1.02 -6.44
N ALA A 187 -20.44 1.44 -6.53
CA ALA A 187 -21.57 0.56 -6.71
C ALA A 187 -21.53 -0.19 -8.07
N HIS A 188 -20.84 0.36 -9.06
CA HIS A 188 -20.67 -0.25 -10.39
C HIS A 188 -19.36 -1.06 -10.51
N LEU A 189 -18.49 -1.06 -9.49
CA LEU A 189 -17.29 -1.90 -9.51
C LEU A 189 -17.68 -3.37 -9.37
N ARG A 190 -17.14 -4.19 -10.26
CA ARG A 190 -17.27 -5.65 -10.21
C ARG A 190 -15.91 -6.27 -9.94
N VAL A 191 -15.89 -7.22 -9.02
CA VAL A 191 -14.71 -8.02 -8.74
C VAL A 191 -14.74 -9.26 -9.64
N HIS A 192 -13.78 -9.38 -10.52
CA HIS A 192 -13.54 -10.60 -11.30
C HIS A 192 -12.43 -11.39 -10.64
N ARG A 193 -12.70 -12.65 -10.34
CA ARG A 193 -11.72 -13.54 -9.74
C ARG A 193 -11.32 -14.61 -10.77
N HIS A 194 -10.05 -14.59 -11.14
CA HIS A 194 -9.44 -15.65 -11.93
C HIS A 194 -8.52 -16.48 -11.02
N VAL A 195 -8.62 -17.78 -11.11
CA VAL A 195 -7.79 -18.71 -10.35
C VAL A 195 -6.96 -19.50 -11.33
N LEU A 196 -5.65 -19.33 -11.30
CA LEU A 196 -4.70 -20.16 -12.00
C LEU A 196 -4.17 -21.23 -11.04
N THR A 197 -4.32 -22.48 -11.39
CA THR A 197 -3.62 -23.55 -10.67
C THR A 197 -2.11 -23.44 -10.90
N ARG A 198 -1.33 -24.06 -10.03
CA ARG A 198 0.13 -24.11 -10.22
C ARG A 198 0.52 -24.76 -11.55
N ALA A 199 -0.18 -25.81 -11.95
CA ALA A 199 0.08 -26.51 -13.21
C ALA A 199 -0.19 -25.60 -14.42
N GLU A 200 -1.31 -24.90 -14.44
CA GLU A 200 -1.65 -23.94 -15.51
C GLU A 200 -0.62 -22.80 -15.58
N LEU A 201 -0.20 -22.24 -14.43
CA LEU A 201 0.79 -21.18 -14.43
C LEU A 201 2.14 -21.65 -14.95
N VAL A 202 2.58 -22.87 -14.59
CA VAL A 202 3.83 -23.47 -15.09
C VAL A 202 3.75 -23.70 -16.61
N SER A 203 2.64 -24.25 -17.12
CA SER A 203 2.45 -24.45 -18.56
C SER A 203 2.51 -23.14 -19.33
N ARG A 204 1.74 -22.13 -18.89
CA ARG A 204 1.75 -20.79 -19.52
C ARG A 204 3.11 -20.12 -19.46
N HIS A 205 3.85 -20.33 -18.36
CA HIS A 205 5.20 -19.79 -18.22
C HIS A 205 6.16 -20.43 -19.22
N ALA A 206 6.09 -21.76 -19.39
CA ALA A 206 6.91 -22.46 -20.37
C ALA A 206 6.63 -21.97 -21.81
N GLU A 207 5.35 -21.83 -22.17
CA GLU A 207 4.94 -21.28 -23.47
C GLU A 207 5.43 -19.84 -23.68
N ALA A 208 5.30 -18.97 -22.69
CA ALA A 208 5.76 -17.57 -22.78
C ALA A 208 7.28 -17.44 -22.81
N GLN A 209 8.01 -18.39 -22.20
CA GLN A 209 9.46 -18.40 -22.18
C GLN A 209 10.06 -18.94 -23.49
N GLU A 210 9.32 -19.75 -24.23
CA GLU A 210 9.80 -20.33 -25.47
C GLU A 210 10.17 -19.26 -26.51
N GLY A 211 11.42 -19.24 -26.94
CA GLY A 211 11.95 -18.24 -27.87
C GLY A 211 12.11 -16.82 -27.29
N ASN A 212 11.77 -16.58 -26.03
CA ASN A 212 11.93 -15.26 -25.41
C ASN A 212 13.37 -15.11 -24.86
N PRO A 213 14.13 -14.08 -25.29
CA PRO A 213 15.49 -13.85 -24.81
C PRO A 213 15.54 -13.35 -23.35
N LEU A 214 14.45 -12.84 -22.82
CA LEU A 214 14.36 -12.36 -21.44
C LEU A 214 13.91 -13.50 -20.53
N ARG A 215 14.51 -13.57 -19.35
CA ARG A 215 14.05 -14.48 -18.30
C ARG A 215 12.77 -13.95 -17.66
N LEU A 216 11.64 -14.59 -17.94
CA LEU A 216 10.37 -14.25 -17.37
C LEU A 216 10.20 -14.82 -15.96
N SER A 217 9.47 -14.13 -15.11
CA SER A 217 8.96 -14.67 -13.85
C SER A 217 7.53 -15.20 -14.01
N HIS A 218 7.09 -16.03 -13.07
CA HIS A 218 5.68 -16.44 -13.02
C HIS A 218 4.73 -15.23 -12.84
N ASN A 219 5.18 -14.17 -12.16
CA ASN A 219 4.41 -12.95 -12.02
C ASN A 219 4.24 -12.23 -13.36
N ASP A 220 5.30 -12.12 -14.17
CA ASP A 220 5.23 -11.51 -15.49
C ASP A 220 4.24 -12.26 -16.37
N THR A 221 4.32 -13.59 -16.35
CA THR A 221 3.40 -14.46 -17.10
C THR A 221 1.95 -14.27 -16.66
N ALA A 222 1.69 -14.28 -15.35
CA ALA A 222 0.35 -14.11 -14.82
C ALA A 222 -0.22 -12.72 -15.13
N ALA A 223 0.59 -11.67 -14.98
CA ALA A 223 0.20 -10.30 -15.27
C ALA A 223 -0.12 -10.09 -16.75
N ALA A 224 0.74 -10.55 -17.64
CA ALA A 224 0.54 -10.48 -19.08
C ALA A 224 -0.68 -11.29 -19.54
N TRP A 225 -0.87 -12.50 -18.99
CA TRP A 225 -2.05 -13.30 -19.27
C TRP A 225 -3.34 -12.62 -18.84
N LEU A 226 -3.38 -12.08 -17.61
CA LEU A 226 -4.54 -11.36 -17.11
C LEU A 226 -4.84 -10.12 -17.96
N TRP A 227 -3.81 -9.35 -18.31
CA TRP A 227 -3.95 -8.18 -19.16
C TRP A 227 -4.55 -8.54 -20.53
N LYS A 228 -3.98 -9.53 -21.23
CA LYS A 228 -4.53 -10.00 -22.52
C LYS A 228 -5.96 -10.50 -22.41
N THR A 229 -6.29 -11.24 -21.34
CA THR A 229 -7.66 -11.73 -21.10
C THR A 229 -8.63 -10.57 -20.92
N ARG A 230 -8.24 -9.55 -20.16
CA ARG A 230 -9.10 -8.36 -19.94
C ARG A 230 -9.22 -7.50 -21.19
N LEU A 231 -8.15 -7.38 -21.96
CA LEU A 231 -8.20 -6.65 -23.24
C LEU A 231 -9.21 -7.28 -24.19
N ALA A 232 -9.18 -8.59 -24.38
CA ALA A 232 -10.12 -9.29 -25.24
C ALA A 232 -11.60 -9.07 -24.84
N GLU A 233 -11.85 -8.87 -23.51
CA GLU A 233 -13.20 -8.57 -23.01
C GLU A 233 -13.62 -7.11 -23.22
N TRP A 234 -12.65 -6.15 -23.21
CA TRP A 234 -12.97 -4.71 -23.21
C TRP A 234 -12.87 -4.05 -24.59
N SER A 235 -11.88 -4.47 -25.39
CA SER A 235 -11.63 -3.82 -26.67
C SER A 235 -12.54 -4.33 -27.79
N GLY A 236 -13.17 -5.49 -27.59
CA GLY A 236 -13.70 -6.20 -28.73
C GLY A 236 -12.59 -6.43 -29.75
N ASP A 237 -12.86 -6.06 -31.00
CA ASP A 237 -11.88 -6.16 -32.10
C ASP A 237 -11.29 -4.79 -32.49
N ASP A 238 -11.27 -3.79 -31.58
CA ASP A 238 -10.69 -2.48 -31.88
C ASP A 238 -9.14 -2.53 -31.83
N PRO A 239 -8.46 -2.56 -32.99
CA PRO A 239 -7.00 -2.65 -33.04
C PRO A 239 -6.30 -1.32 -32.71
N SER A 240 -7.06 -0.24 -32.56
CA SER A 240 -6.52 1.10 -32.25
C SER A 240 -6.46 1.39 -30.75
N LEU A 241 -6.99 0.49 -29.91
CA LEU A 241 -7.00 0.70 -28.47
C LEU A 241 -5.59 0.49 -27.88
N GLU A 242 -4.93 1.58 -27.57
CA GLU A 242 -3.68 1.56 -26.84
C GLU A 242 -3.95 1.36 -25.34
N THR A 243 -3.32 0.36 -24.75
CA THR A 243 -3.46 0.06 -23.32
C THR A 243 -2.13 -0.05 -22.63
N TYR A 244 -2.16 0.15 -21.31
CA TYR A 244 -0.97 0.17 -20.49
C TYR A 244 -1.13 -0.74 -19.28
N LEU A 245 -0.09 -1.53 -18.99
CA LEU A 245 0.09 -2.25 -17.74
C LEU A 245 1.14 -1.53 -16.92
N SER A 246 0.79 -1.10 -15.71
CA SER A 246 1.72 -0.51 -14.75
C SER A 246 1.94 -1.45 -13.58
N CYS A 247 3.18 -1.79 -13.31
CA CYS A 247 3.57 -2.65 -12.19
C CYS A 247 4.41 -1.85 -11.18
N PRO A 248 4.00 -1.75 -9.92
CA PRO A 248 4.83 -1.14 -8.89
C PRO A 248 6.06 -2.02 -8.60
N VAL A 249 7.22 -1.40 -8.55
CA VAL A 249 8.51 -2.04 -8.29
C VAL A 249 9.14 -1.40 -7.06
N ASP A 250 9.46 -2.21 -6.05
CA ASP A 250 10.25 -1.77 -4.90
C ASP A 250 11.70 -1.58 -5.31
N PHE A 251 12.19 -0.34 -5.23
CA PHE A 251 13.57 0.00 -5.60
C PHE A 251 14.53 0.11 -4.40
N ARG A 252 14.14 -0.26 -3.17
CA ARG A 252 15.01 -0.20 -2.00
C ARG A 252 16.33 -0.92 -2.19
N ARG A 253 16.31 -2.02 -2.92
CA ARG A 253 17.52 -2.81 -3.22
C ARG A 253 18.47 -2.12 -4.19
N LEU A 254 17.99 -1.14 -4.95
CA LEU A 254 18.77 -0.38 -5.91
C LEU A 254 19.40 0.87 -5.27
N LEU A 255 18.87 1.32 -4.14
CA LEU A 255 19.34 2.48 -3.41
C LEU A 255 19.87 2.08 -2.03
N PRO A 256 21.20 1.99 -1.86
CA PRO A 256 21.80 1.59 -0.57
C PRO A 256 21.34 2.48 0.61
N ALA A 257 21.11 3.78 0.36
CA ALA A 257 20.62 4.73 1.36
C ALA A 257 19.18 4.43 1.83
N ALA A 258 18.38 3.76 1.01
CA ALA A 258 17.00 3.41 1.36
C ALA A 258 16.85 2.01 1.94
N GLY A 259 17.79 1.15 1.98
CA GLY A 259 17.85 -0.19 2.54
C GLY A 259 16.55 -0.82 3.11
N PRO A 260 16.59 -2.03 3.64
CA PRO A 260 15.40 -2.73 4.12
C PRO A 260 14.76 -2.10 5.37
N ALA A 261 15.47 -1.19 6.05
CA ALA A 261 14.96 -0.47 7.21
C ALA A 261 14.16 0.80 6.82
N TYR A 262 14.22 1.25 5.57
CA TYR A 262 13.52 2.46 5.17
C TYR A 262 11.99 2.30 5.25
N PHE A 263 11.36 3.18 6.04
CA PHE A 263 9.92 3.29 6.20
C PHE A 263 9.38 4.53 5.47
N GLY A 264 8.68 4.31 4.39
CA GLY A 264 8.14 5.32 3.49
C GLY A 264 7.84 4.71 2.12
N ASN A 265 7.58 5.54 1.13
CA ASN A 265 7.39 5.08 -0.24
C ASN A 265 8.72 4.98 -0.98
N ALA A 266 9.04 3.79 -1.48
CA ALA A 266 10.20 3.51 -2.32
C ALA A 266 9.78 2.64 -3.52
N VAL A 267 8.76 3.10 -4.24
CA VAL A 267 8.18 2.42 -5.39
C VAL A 267 8.33 3.26 -6.65
N ALA A 268 8.66 2.60 -7.74
CA ALA A 268 8.59 3.12 -9.09
C ALA A 268 7.55 2.32 -9.88
N LEU A 269 7.05 2.87 -10.97
CA LEU A 269 6.12 2.18 -11.86
C LEU A 269 6.86 1.72 -13.12
N ALA A 270 7.02 0.42 -13.28
CA ALA A 270 7.36 -0.17 -14.57
C ALA A 270 6.11 -0.15 -15.45
N LYS A 271 6.22 0.34 -16.67
CA LYS A 271 5.12 0.47 -17.62
C LYS A 271 5.40 -0.33 -18.87
N ALA A 272 4.40 -1.08 -19.31
CA ALA A 272 4.36 -1.72 -20.61
C ALA A 272 3.14 -1.24 -21.40
N SER A 273 3.22 -1.19 -22.73
CA SER A 273 2.11 -0.82 -23.63
C SER A 273 1.95 -1.86 -24.72
N ILE A 274 0.74 -2.06 -25.19
CA ILE A 274 0.39 -2.79 -26.42
C ILE A 274 -0.76 -2.08 -27.12
#